data_dbceaf103e625bad719e38b81dd2eea1
#
_entry.id   dbceaf103e625bad719e38b81dd2eea1
#
_cell.length_a   1.000
_cell.length_b   1.000
_cell.length_c   1.000
_cell.angle_alpha   90.00
_cell.angle_beta   90.00
_cell.angle_gamma   90.00
#
_symmetry.space_group_name_H-M   'P 1'
#
loop_
_entity.id
_entity.type
_entity.pdbx_description
1 polymer ?
#
loop_
_entity_poly.entity_id
_entity_poly.type
_entity_poly.pdbx_seq_one_letter_code
_entity_poly.pdbx_strand_id
1 'polypeptide(L)'
;MITRDSIETAYSFLHQKRIVYIHSTLDWQKDDIELAIGSYVDDMSQELYDAISDGRSDFLRDHKRFGEDITLAVERLEEML
;
A
#
# COMPACT_ATOMS: atom_id res chain seq x y z
N MET A 1 -7.73 -11.89 -11.85
CA MET A 1 -8.72 -12.25 -10.81
C MET A 1 -8.16 -12.00 -9.43
N ILE A 2 -8.91 -11.30 -8.59
CA ILE A 2 -8.50 -11.05 -7.21
C ILE A 2 -8.84 -12.28 -6.37
N THR A 3 -7.83 -12.86 -5.71
CA THR A 3 -8.00 -14.01 -4.83
C THR A 3 -7.89 -13.58 -3.39
N ARG A 4 -8.45 -14.36 -2.47
CA ARG A 4 -8.32 -14.11 -1.04
C ARG A 4 -6.86 -14.12 -0.62
N ASP A 5 -6.06 -15.05 -1.14
CA ASP A 5 -4.64 -15.13 -0.82
C ASP A 5 -3.89 -13.87 -1.23
N SER A 6 -4.21 -13.29 -2.40
CA SER A 6 -3.57 -12.05 -2.84
C SER A 6 -3.97 -10.87 -1.95
N ILE A 7 -5.21 -10.84 -1.48
CA ILE A 7 -5.69 -9.81 -0.55
C ILE A 7 -4.98 -9.94 0.79
N GLU A 8 -4.89 -11.14 1.34
CA GLU A 8 -4.23 -11.39 2.62
C GLU A 8 -2.75 -11.04 2.56
N THR A 9 -2.07 -11.41 1.49
CA THR A 9 -0.65 -11.10 1.29
C THR A 9 -0.43 -9.59 1.23
N ALA A 10 -1.24 -8.89 0.43
CA ALA A 10 -1.14 -7.45 0.30
C ALA A 10 -1.46 -6.75 1.63
N TYR A 11 -2.49 -7.21 2.33
CA TYR A 11 -2.86 -6.66 3.63
C TYR A 11 -1.72 -6.79 4.63
N SER A 12 -1.15 -7.99 4.77
CA SER A 12 -0.05 -8.22 5.72
C SER A 12 1.15 -7.35 5.41
N PHE A 13 1.52 -7.26 4.13
CA PHE A 13 2.66 -6.45 3.71
C PHE A 13 2.42 -4.97 4.00
N LEU A 14 1.31 -4.43 3.54
CA LEU A 14 1.03 -3.01 3.69
C LEU A 14 0.75 -2.63 5.13
N HIS A 15 0.10 -3.49 5.90
CA HIS A 15 -0.17 -3.25 7.32
C HIS A 15 1.14 -3.09 8.10
N GLN A 16 2.09 -4.00 7.90
CA GLN A 16 3.38 -3.92 8.57
C GLN A 16 4.16 -2.67 8.14
N LYS A 17 4.17 -2.37 6.86
CA LYS A 17 4.86 -1.18 6.35
C LYS A 17 4.22 0.10 6.86
N ARG A 18 2.91 0.13 6.99
CA ARG A 18 2.20 1.28 7.54
C ARG A 18 2.62 1.57 8.97
N ILE A 19 2.69 0.54 9.80
CA ILE A 19 3.09 0.71 11.21
C ILE A 19 4.48 1.33 11.29
N VAL A 20 5.43 0.81 10.53
CA VAL A 20 6.79 1.34 10.51
C VAL A 20 6.81 2.77 9.97
N TYR A 21 6.05 3.02 8.91
CA TYR A 21 6.02 4.33 8.24
C TYR A 21 5.52 5.43 9.17
N ILE A 22 4.40 5.21 9.84
CA ILE A 22 3.80 6.24 10.71
C ILE A 22 4.57 6.46 11.99
N HIS A 23 5.34 5.47 12.45
CA HIS A 23 6.16 5.59 13.65
C HIS A 23 7.61 6.01 13.37
N SER A 24 7.99 6.10 12.09
CA SER A 24 9.34 6.49 11.72
C SER A 24 9.53 7.99 11.90
N THR A 25 10.67 8.37 12.51
CA THR A 25 11.07 9.77 12.66
C THR A 25 12.18 10.16 11.69
N LEU A 26 12.69 9.19 10.91
CA LEU A 26 13.80 9.39 9.99
C LEU A 26 13.29 9.37 8.55
N ASP A 27 13.60 10.41 7.80
CA ASP A 27 13.14 10.55 6.42
C ASP A 27 13.63 9.42 5.53
N TRP A 28 14.88 8.95 5.73
CA TRP A 28 15.42 7.87 4.92
C TRP A 28 14.67 6.54 5.14
N GLN A 29 14.16 6.30 6.34
CA GLN A 29 13.34 5.11 6.61
C GLN A 29 12.01 5.19 5.87
N LYS A 30 11.40 6.37 5.85
CA LYS A 30 10.16 6.59 5.10
C LYS A 30 10.40 6.41 3.61
N ASP A 31 11.50 6.94 3.09
CA ASP A 31 11.85 6.80 1.69
C ASP A 31 12.06 5.33 1.30
N ASP A 32 12.73 4.55 2.16
CA ASP A 32 12.92 3.11 1.93
C ASP A 32 11.60 2.37 1.88
N ILE A 33 10.67 2.71 2.77
CA ILE A 33 9.33 2.09 2.78
C ILE A 33 8.56 2.47 1.51
N GLU A 34 8.63 3.72 1.08
CA GLU A 34 7.98 4.16 -0.16
C GLU A 34 8.51 3.39 -1.37
N LEU A 35 9.83 3.16 -1.43
CA LEU A 35 10.43 2.37 -2.49
C LEU A 35 9.98 0.91 -2.45
N ALA A 36 9.96 0.31 -1.26
CA ALA A 36 9.53 -1.08 -1.09
C ALA A 36 8.06 -1.25 -1.50
N ILE A 37 7.20 -0.33 -1.09
CA ILE A 37 5.78 -0.37 -1.45
C ILE A 37 5.60 -0.10 -2.95
N GLY A 38 6.37 0.84 -3.51
CA GLY A 38 6.33 1.11 -4.94
C GLY A 38 6.66 -0.12 -5.78
N SER A 39 7.70 -0.85 -5.41
CA SER A 39 8.05 -2.11 -6.07
C SER A 39 6.93 -3.15 -5.94
N TYR A 40 6.34 -3.26 -4.76
CA TYR A 40 5.24 -4.20 -4.53
C TYR A 40 4.03 -3.85 -5.39
N VAL A 41 3.69 -2.57 -5.46
CA VAL A 41 2.56 -2.07 -6.25
C VAL A 41 2.80 -2.31 -7.75
N ASP A 42 4.04 -2.16 -8.22
CA ASP A 42 4.39 -2.41 -9.61
C ASP A 42 4.20 -3.88 -10.00
N ASP A 43 4.41 -4.79 -9.05
CA ASP A 43 4.25 -6.23 -9.27
C ASP A 43 2.83 -6.72 -8.97
N MET A 44 2.00 -5.88 -8.35
CA MET A 44 0.62 -6.23 -7.98
C MET A 44 -0.25 -6.35 -9.22
N SER A 45 -1.27 -7.22 -9.16
CA SER A 45 -2.23 -7.31 -10.26
C SER A 45 -2.97 -5.97 -10.43
N GLN A 46 -3.24 -5.62 -11.67
CA GLN A 46 -3.94 -4.37 -11.99
C GLN A 46 -5.34 -4.34 -11.34
N GLU A 47 -6.01 -5.48 -11.30
CA GLU A 47 -7.33 -5.60 -10.67
C GLU A 47 -7.29 -5.22 -9.20
N LEU A 48 -6.30 -5.73 -8.47
CA LEU A 48 -6.17 -5.44 -7.05
C LEU A 48 -5.78 -3.97 -6.83
N TYR A 49 -4.87 -3.46 -7.64
CA TYR A 49 -4.49 -2.05 -7.57
C TYR A 49 -5.70 -1.14 -7.83
N ASP A 50 -6.48 -1.46 -8.84
CA ASP A 50 -7.69 -0.67 -9.16
C ASP A 50 -8.68 -0.69 -8.00
N ALA A 51 -8.82 -1.83 -7.33
CA ALA A 51 -9.73 -1.98 -6.20
C ALA A 51 -9.32 -1.12 -5.00
N ILE A 52 -8.02 -1.01 -4.71
CA ILE A 52 -7.54 -0.25 -3.55
C ILE A 52 -7.27 1.22 -3.86
N SER A 53 -7.04 1.54 -5.14
CA SER A 53 -6.71 2.91 -5.54
C SER A 53 -7.93 3.79 -5.80
N ASP A 54 -9.09 3.18 -5.93
CA ASP A 54 -10.34 3.88 -6.28
C ASP A 54 -10.18 4.70 -7.57
N GLY A 55 -9.49 4.13 -8.55
CA GLY A 55 -9.29 4.75 -9.85
C GLY A 55 -8.18 5.77 -9.95
N ARG A 56 -7.45 5.98 -8.87
CA ARG A 56 -6.33 6.94 -8.88
C ARG A 56 -5.08 6.28 -9.46
N SER A 57 -4.46 6.94 -10.44
CA SER A 57 -3.24 6.44 -11.07
C SER A 57 -1.98 6.71 -10.24
N ASP A 58 -2.04 7.66 -9.31
CA ASP A 58 -0.93 8.05 -8.44
C ASP A 58 -1.01 7.45 -7.04
N PHE A 59 -1.94 6.51 -6.82
CA PHE A 59 -2.14 5.89 -5.51
C PHE A 59 -0.88 5.12 -5.08
N LEU A 60 -0.39 5.40 -3.88
CA LEU A 60 0.86 4.85 -3.32
C LEU A 60 2.10 5.19 -4.17
N ARG A 61 2.00 6.27 -4.96
CA ARG A 61 3.10 6.76 -5.79
C ARG A 61 3.41 8.24 -5.54
N ASP A 62 2.54 8.93 -4.81
CA ASP A 62 2.71 10.35 -4.48
C ASP A 62 3.31 10.46 -3.08
N HIS A 63 4.53 10.98 -3.01
CA HIS A 63 5.25 11.16 -1.74
C HIS A 63 4.45 11.99 -0.73
N LYS A 64 3.81 13.05 -1.18
CA LYS A 64 3.09 13.97 -0.28
C LYS A 64 1.85 13.35 0.35
N ARG A 65 1.24 12.38 -0.32
CA ARG A 65 0.00 11.74 0.13
C ARG A 65 0.24 10.30 0.56
N PHE A 66 1.49 9.89 0.67
CA PHE A 66 1.82 8.49 0.89
C PHE A 66 1.24 7.95 2.21
N GLY A 67 1.33 8.74 3.29
CA GLY A 67 0.77 8.35 4.58
C GLY A 67 -0.73 8.12 4.53
N GLU A 68 -1.45 8.98 3.83
CA GLU A 68 -2.89 8.82 3.64
C GLU A 68 -3.20 7.61 2.78
N ASP A 69 -2.44 7.45 1.69
CA ASP A 69 -2.66 6.38 0.74
C ASP A 69 -2.43 5.00 1.37
N ILE A 70 -1.36 4.85 2.15
CA ILE A 70 -1.07 3.56 2.80
C ILE A 70 -2.17 3.22 3.82
N THR A 71 -2.69 4.20 4.53
CA THR A 71 -3.79 4.00 5.46
C THR A 71 -5.06 3.56 4.73
N LEU A 72 -5.39 4.22 3.62
CA LEU A 72 -6.54 3.85 2.80
C LEU A 72 -6.38 2.46 2.21
N ALA A 73 -5.18 2.10 1.75
CA ALA A 73 -4.91 0.78 1.19
C ALA A 73 -5.17 -0.32 2.23
N VAL A 74 -4.67 -0.14 3.44
CA VAL A 74 -4.87 -1.10 4.54
C VAL A 74 -6.35 -1.23 4.88
N GLU A 75 -7.06 -0.11 4.99
CA GLU A 75 -8.49 -0.12 5.30
C GLU A 75 -9.30 -0.83 4.22
N ARG A 76 -9.03 -0.54 2.96
CA ARG A 76 -9.74 -1.15 1.83
C ARG A 76 -9.47 -2.64 1.73
N LEU A 77 -8.23 -3.07 1.95
CA LEU A 77 -7.90 -4.49 1.96
C LEU A 77 -8.57 -5.21 3.12
N GLU A 78 -8.63 -4.58 4.28
CA GLU A 78 -9.32 -5.14 5.45
C GLU A 78 -10.80 -5.35 5.16
N GLU A 79 -11.44 -4.41 4.47
CA GLU A 79 -12.85 -4.53 4.08
C GLU A 79 -13.09 -5.66 3.08
N MET A 80 -12.08 -6.03 2.30
CA MET A 80 -12.17 -7.13 1.35
C MET A 80 -11.98 -8.50 2.01
N LEU A 81 -11.45 -8.54 3.22
CA LEU A 81 -11.28 -9.77 3.98
C LEU A 81 -12.56 -10.09 4.74
#